data_2e5ce2c5c588e25a85a14b8408b82f0e
#
_entry.id   2e5ce2c5c588e25a85a14b8408b82f0e
#
_cell.length_a   1.000
_cell.length_b   1.000
_cell.length_c   1.000
_cell.angle_alpha   90.00
_cell.angle_beta   90.00
_cell.angle_gamma   90.00
#
_symmetry.space_group_name_H-M   'P 1'
#
loop_
_entity.id
_entity.type
_entity.pdbx_description
1 polymer ?
#
loop_
_entity_poly.entity_id
_entity_poly.type
_entity_poly.pdbx_seq_one_letter_code
_entity_poly.pdbx_strand_id
1 'polypeptide(L)'
;MKKYSKETVVGIFVVIGLACIGYMTVKLGNVGFFGDNTYSLYANFSTVTGLREGNPVNMLGLEIGRVEKFTMDQENQQVLVQFKINKGIEVYDDAIASVKTEGLIGDKYVAVDPGGGGDLLADGDTITDTNSPTDIMDLISKYAFGDVGGEE
;
A
#
# COMPACT_ATOMS: atom_id res chain seq x y z
N MET A 1 -58.90 2.97 5.96
CA MET A 1 -57.43 3.17 5.99
C MET A 1 -56.84 2.15 6.96
N LYS A 2 -56.07 1.15 6.46
CA LYS A 2 -55.40 0.18 7.34
C LYS A 2 -54.27 0.89 8.08
N LYS A 3 -54.45 1.04 9.39
CA LYS A 3 -53.44 1.55 10.32
C LYS A 3 -52.36 0.46 10.39
N TYR A 4 -51.20 0.68 9.77
CA TYR A 4 -50.04 -0.23 9.94
C TYR A 4 -49.75 -0.30 11.44
N SER A 5 -49.57 -1.52 11.97
CA SER A 5 -49.25 -1.67 13.37
C SER A 5 -47.86 -1.08 13.65
N LYS A 6 -47.64 -0.55 14.85
CA LYS A 6 -46.35 0.07 15.20
C LYS A 6 -45.19 -0.90 15.00
N GLU A 7 -45.44 -2.19 15.18
CA GLU A 7 -44.50 -3.28 14.97
C GLU A 7 -44.03 -3.38 13.50
N THR A 8 -44.95 -3.18 12.54
CA THR A 8 -44.62 -3.20 11.10
C THR A 8 -43.72 -2.02 10.72
N VAL A 9 -43.99 -0.86 11.25
CA VAL A 9 -43.15 0.36 11.00
C VAL A 9 -41.75 0.17 11.56
N VAL A 10 -41.64 -0.36 12.78
CA VAL A 10 -40.34 -0.66 13.41
C VAL A 10 -39.59 -1.74 12.61
N GLY A 11 -40.27 -2.80 12.17
CA GLY A 11 -39.66 -3.84 11.36
C GLY A 11 -39.08 -3.30 10.04
N ILE A 12 -39.82 -2.46 9.33
CA ILE A 12 -39.33 -1.81 8.10
C ILE A 12 -38.13 -0.93 8.38
N PHE A 13 -38.14 -0.16 9.45
CA PHE A 13 -37.01 0.71 9.84
C PHE A 13 -35.74 -0.10 10.10
N VAL A 14 -35.84 -1.23 10.81
CA VAL A 14 -34.70 -2.12 11.09
C VAL A 14 -34.13 -2.72 9.79
N VAL A 15 -35.01 -3.18 8.87
CA VAL A 15 -34.57 -3.71 7.57
C VAL A 15 -33.82 -2.67 6.76
N ILE A 16 -34.33 -1.41 6.71
CA ILE A 16 -33.66 -0.33 6.02
C ILE A 16 -32.29 -0.03 6.67
N GLY A 17 -32.24 0.02 8.01
CA GLY A 17 -30.98 0.23 8.74
C GLY A 17 -29.92 -0.83 8.42
N LEU A 18 -30.30 -2.10 8.44
CA LEU A 18 -29.41 -3.21 8.07
C LEU A 18 -28.96 -3.14 6.62
N ALA A 19 -29.85 -2.76 5.69
CA ALA A 19 -29.52 -2.58 4.29
C ALA A 19 -28.52 -1.43 4.09
N CYS A 20 -28.68 -0.32 4.79
CA CYS A 20 -27.73 0.81 4.75
C CYS A 20 -26.36 0.42 5.30
N ILE A 21 -26.30 -0.30 6.41
CA ILE A 21 -25.05 -0.79 7.00
C ILE A 21 -24.36 -1.75 6.01
N GLY A 22 -25.11 -2.72 5.46
CA GLY A 22 -24.59 -3.67 4.47
C GLY A 22 -24.05 -2.94 3.22
N TYR A 23 -24.78 -1.97 2.70
CA TYR A 23 -24.34 -1.15 1.57
C TYR A 23 -23.05 -0.37 1.87
N MET A 24 -22.97 0.26 3.05
CA MET A 24 -21.76 0.97 3.47
C MET A 24 -20.57 0.02 3.65
N THR A 25 -20.77 -1.14 4.24
CA THR A 25 -19.70 -2.14 4.43
C THR A 25 -19.10 -2.57 3.08
N VAL A 26 -19.94 -2.83 2.08
CA VAL A 26 -19.47 -3.18 0.73
C VAL A 26 -18.76 -2.02 0.06
N LYS A 27 -19.31 -0.81 0.17
CA LYS A 27 -18.76 0.38 -0.49
C LYS A 27 -17.46 0.88 0.13
N LEU A 28 -17.33 0.86 1.46
CA LEU A 28 -16.10 1.29 2.15
C LEU A 28 -15.06 0.18 2.24
N GLY A 29 -15.49 -1.09 2.28
CA GLY A 29 -14.59 -2.24 2.37
C GLY A 29 -13.73 -2.47 1.14
N ASN A 30 -13.95 -1.71 0.07
CA ASN A 30 -13.25 -1.86 -1.22
C ASN A 30 -13.13 -3.33 -1.66
N VAL A 31 -14.16 -4.11 -1.31
CA VAL A 31 -14.21 -5.53 -1.66
C VAL A 31 -14.45 -5.59 -3.16
N GLY A 32 -13.39 -5.83 -3.91
CA GLY A 32 -13.42 -6.02 -5.37
C GLY A 32 -14.21 -7.26 -5.76
N PHE A 33 -15.54 -7.22 -5.54
CA PHE A 33 -16.45 -8.31 -5.91
C PHE A 33 -16.61 -8.50 -7.43
N PHE A 34 -16.13 -7.53 -8.22
CA PHE A 34 -16.20 -7.55 -9.69
C PHE A 34 -14.81 -7.45 -10.30
N GLY A 35 -14.03 -8.53 -10.22
CA GLY A 35 -12.80 -8.71 -10.98
C GLY A 35 -11.68 -7.73 -10.58
N ASP A 36 -10.58 -8.25 -10.09
CA ASP A 36 -9.37 -7.47 -9.82
C ASP A 36 -8.86 -6.86 -11.13
N ASN A 37 -9.15 -5.57 -11.33
CA ASN A 37 -8.59 -4.80 -12.42
C ASN A 37 -7.17 -4.34 -12.05
N THR A 38 -6.41 -5.25 -11.40
CA THR A 38 -5.05 -5.04 -10.93
C THR A 38 -4.15 -6.18 -11.39
N TYR A 39 -2.86 -5.96 -11.31
CA TYR A 39 -1.83 -6.98 -11.46
C TYR A 39 -0.84 -6.87 -10.30
N SER A 40 -0.12 -7.95 -10.02
CA SER A 40 0.79 -8.00 -8.88
C SER A 40 2.20 -7.74 -9.32
N LEU A 41 2.90 -6.85 -8.63
CA LEU A 41 4.35 -6.72 -8.70
C LEU A 41 4.96 -6.99 -7.33
N TYR A 42 6.21 -7.37 -7.33
CA TYR A 42 6.98 -7.63 -6.12
C TYR A 42 8.18 -6.71 -6.03
N ALA A 43 8.67 -6.46 -4.83
CA ALA A 43 9.95 -5.80 -4.61
C ALA A 43 10.59 -6.28 -3.30
N ASN A 44 11.91 -6.41 -3.30
CA ASN A 44 12.67 -6.82 -2.12
C ASN A 44 13.28 -5.60 -1.43
N PHE A 45 12.93 -5.40 -0.16
CA PHE A 45 13.47 -4.33 0.67
C PHE A 45 14.30 -4.89 1.81
N SER A 46 15.39 -4.23 2.16
CA SER A 46 16.17 -4.58 3.36
C SER A 46 15.40 -4.27 4.65
N THR A 47 14.54 -3.26 4.63
CA THR A 47 13.61 -2.93 5.73
C THR A 47 12.38 -2.21 5.20
N VAL A 48 11.26 -2.41 5.88
CA VAL A 48 9.95 -1.79 5.56
C VAL A 48 9.36 -1.09 6.78
N THR A 49 10.22 -0.55 7.64
CA THR A 49 9.80 0.08 8.92
C THR A 49 8.67 1.09 8.68
N GLY A 50 7.55 0.88 9.38
CA GLY A 50 6.38 1.74 9.33
C GLY A 50 5.45 1.54 8.12
N LEU A 51 5.85 0.76 7.10
CA LEU A 51 4.98 0.40 6.00
C LEU A 51 3.99 -0.69 6.45
N ARG A 52 2.74 -0.61 6.00
CA ARG A 52 1.65 -1.53 6.36
C ARG A 52 0.92 -2.01 5.12
N GLU A 53 0.23 -3.13 5.24
CA GLU A 53 -0.73 -3.58 4.24
C GLU A 53 -1.82 -2.51 4.06
N GLY A 54 -2.21 -2.26 2.82
CA GLY A 54 -3.15 -1.20 2.46
C GLY A 54 -2.53 0.18 2.23
N ASN A 55 -1.25 0.41 2.58
CA ASN A 55 -0.59 1.67 2.26
C ASN A 55 -0.55 1.91 0.75
N PRO A 56 -0.68 3.17 0.29
CA PRO A 56 -0.71 3.48 -1.13
C PRO A 56 0.63 3.25 -1.82
N VAL A 57 0.56 2.84 -3.07
CA VAL A 57 1.67 2.84 -4.02
C VAL A 57 1.44 4.00 -4.98
N ASN A 58 2.37 4.94 -5.01
CA ASN A 58 2.27 6.17 -5.79
C ASN A 58 3.32 6.18 -6.90
N MET A 59 2.93 6.68 -8.06
CA MET A 59 3.82 6.96 -9.19
C MET A 59 3.60 8.40 -9.64
N LEU A 60 4.66 9.17 -9.75
CA LEU A 60 4.58 10.59 -10.12
C LEU A 60 3.59 11.42 -9.27
N GLY A 61 3.35 11.01 -8.01
CA GLY A 61 2.42 11.67 -7.09
C GLY A 61 0.96 11.20 -7.17
N LEU A 62 0.65 10.24 -8.04
CA LEU A 62 -0.69 9.66 -8.16
C LEU A 62 -0.73 8.25 -7.56
N GLU A 63 -1.79 7.91 -6.85
CA GLU A 63 -2.02 6.55 -6.35
C GLU A 63 -2.33 5.61 -7.52
N ILE A 64 -1.44 4.64 -7.72
CA ILE A 64 -1.55 3.63 -8.78
C ILE A 64 -1.89 2.25 -8.27
N GLY A 65 -1.87 2.06 -6.96
CA GLY A 65 -2.11 0.76 -6.34
C GLY A 65 -1.91 0.79 -4.84
N ARG A 66 -1.80 -0.40 -4.25
CA ARG A 66 -1.62 -0.58 -2.81
C ARG A 66 -0.70 -1.74 -2.48
N VAL A 67 -0.09 -1.64 -1.30
CA VAL A 67 0.64 -2.75 -0.68
C VAL A 67 -0.37 -3.82 -0.26
N GLU A 68 -0.18 -5.07 -0.72
CA GLU A 68 -1.08 -6.17 -0.39
C GLU A 68 -0.57 -7.05 0.73
N LYS A 69 0.70 -7.46 0.65
CA LYS A 69 1.25 -8.44 1.59
C LYS A 69 2.76 -8.28 1.77
N PHE A 70 3.23 -8.72 2.94
CA PHE A 70 4.65 -8.86 3.25
C PHE A 70 5.01 -10.33 3.45
N THR A 71 6.16 -10.74 2.93
CA THR A 71 6.75 -12.06 3.19
C THR A 71 8.20 -11.86 3.61
N MET A 72 8.57 -12.37 4.78
CA MET A 72 9.95 -12.27 5.24
C MET A 72 10.81 -13.36 4.59
N ASP A 73 11.86 -12.93 3.94
CA ASP A 73 12.92 -13.79 3.44
C ASP A 73 14.08 -13.76 4.45
N GLN A 74 14.13 -14.80 5.28
CA GLN A 74 15.14 -14.91 6.35
C GLN A 74 16.51 -15.29 5.81
N GLU A 75 16.59 -15.98 4.66
CA GLU A 75 17.84 -16.41 4.06
C GLU A 75 18.61 -15.21 3.50
N ASN A 76 17.91 -14.31 2.82
CA ASN A 76 18.50 -13.10 2.25
C ASN A 76 18.38 -11.87 3.15
N GLN A 77 17.75 -12.01 4.35
CA GLN A 77 17.50 -10.92 5.29
C GLN A 77 16.77 -9.73 4.65
N GLN A 78 15.74 -10.04 3.87
CA GLN A 78 14.94 -9.08 3.13
C GLN A 78 13.44 -9.30 3.38
N VAL A 79 12.65 -8.31 3.02
CA VAL A 79 11.19 -8.39 3.03
C VAL A 79 10.71 -8.29 1.60
N LEU A 80 10.09 -9.35 1.11
CA LEU A 80 9.38 -9.34 -0.16
C LEU A 80 8.02 -8.66 0.05
N VAL A 81 7.81 -7.57 -0.66
CA VAL A 81 6.56 -6.80 -0.62
C VAL A 81 5.80 -7.04 -1.92
N GLN A 82 4.55 -7.43 -1.79
CA GLN A 82 3.62 -7.57 -2.91
C GLN A 82 2.79 -6.30 -3.06
N PHE A 83 2.73 -5.78 -4.27
CA PHE A 83 1.89 -4.65 -4.65
C PHE A 83 0.76 -5.10 -5.56
N LYS A 84 -0.42 -4.53 -5.39
CA LYS A 84 -1.51 -4.57 -6.38
C LYS A 84 -1.53 -3.25 -7.12
N ILE A 85 -1.18 -3.31 -8.41
CA ILE A 85 -1.12 -2.13 -9.29
C ILE A 85 -2.32 -2.15 -10.24
N ASN A 86 -2.93 -1.02 -10.46
CA ASN A 86 -4.07 -0.87 -11.38
C ASN A 86 -3.65 -1.20 -12.82
N LYS A 87 -4.46 -1.97 -13.54
CA LYS A 87 -4.24 -2.26 -14.96
C LYS A 87 -4.20 -0.97 -15.78
N GLY A 88 -3.32 -0.95 -16.77
CA GLY A 88 -3.09 0.22 -17.61
C GLY A 88 -1.98 1.14 -17.11
N ILE A 89 -1.39 0.84 -15.95
CA ILE A 89 -0.15 1.47 -15.49
C ILE A 89 1.02 0.61 -15.95
N GLU A 90 1.97 1.22 -16.62
CA GLU A 90 3.18 0.57 -17.13
C GLU A 90 4.33 0.83 -16.16
N VAL A 91 5.01 -0.24 -15.76
CA VAL A 91 6.21 -0.22 -14.91
C VAL A 91 7.27 -1.02 -15.63
N TYR A 92 8.48 -0.50 -15.73
CA TYR A 92 9.58 -1.12 -16.45
C TYR A 92 10.55 -1.79 -15.48
N ASP A 93 11.43 -2.66 -15.99
CA ASP A 93 12.39 -3.41 -15.19
C ASP A 93 13.48 -2.53 -14.57
N ASP A 94 13.73 -1.33 -15.14
CA ASP A 94 14.57 -0.28 -14.58
C ASP A 94 13.84 0.65 -13.59
N ALA A 95 12.61 0.27 -13.18
CA ALA A 95 11.85 1.02 -12.18
C ALA A 95 12.50 0.91 -10.79
N ILE A 96 12.34 1.97 -10.00
CA ILE A 96 12.85 2.03 -8.63
C ILE A 96 11.67 2.14 -7.66
N ALA A 97 11.56 1.20 -6.72
CA ALA A 97 10.61 1.25 -5.64
C ALA A 97 11.25 1.80 -4.37
N SER A 98 10.69 2.87 -3.81
CA SER A 98 11.22 3.54 -2.61
C SER A 98 10.15 3.66 -1.54
N VAL A 99 10.46 3.30 -0.30
CA VAL A 99 9.56 3.58 0.83
C VAL A 99 9.81 5.01 1.32
N LYS A 100 8.77 5.83 1.28
CA LYS A 100 8.81 7.25 1.68
C LYS A 100 7.80 7.55 2.76
N THR A 101 7.97 8.69 3.43
CA THR A 101 7.02 9.21 4.43
C THR A 101 6.29 10.40 3.83
N GLU A 102 4.99 10.49 4.04
CA GLU A 102 4.20 11.64 3.63
C GLU A 102 4.48 12.83 4.56
N GLY A 103 5.27 13.77 4.09
CA GLY A 103 5.79 14.87 4.91
C GLY A 103 6.81 14.39 5.95
N LEU A 104 6.82 15.06 7.12
CA LEU A 104 7.79 14.76 8.20
C LEU A 104 7.29 13.71 9.20
N ILE A 105 5.98 13.59 9.37
CA ILE A 105 5.35 12.78 10.44
C ILE A 105 4.18 11.93 9.88
N GLY A 106 3.96 11.91 8.57
CA GLY A 106 2.86 11.21 7.95
C GLY A 106 3.06 9.69 7.83
N ASP A 107 2.06 9.03 7.26
CA ASP A 107 2.12 7.61 6.97
C ASP A 107 3.19 7.28 5.93
N LYS A 108 3.63 6.03 5.94
CA LYS A 108 4.54 5.52 4.92
C LYS A 108 3.76 5.15 3.65
N TYR A 109 4.40 5.33 2.52
CA TYR A 109 3.88 4.88 1.23
C TYR A 109 5.04 4.39 0.35
N VAL A 110 4.71 3.67 -0.70
CA VAL A 110 5.70 3.26 -1.69
C VAL A 110 5.64 4.23 -2.87
N ALA A 111 6.76 4.86 -3.17
CA ALA A 111 6.92 5.64 -4.38
C ALA A 111 7.60 4.77 -5.44
N VAL A 112 6.99 4.61 -6.59
CA VAL A 112 7.54 3.93 -7.74
C VAL A 112 7.94 4.98 -8.77
N ASP A 113 9.21 4.97 -9.15
CA ASP A 113 9.69 5.64 -10.35
C ASP A 113 9.54 4.63 -11.50
N PRO A 114 8.77 4.92 -12.54
CA PRO A 114 8.39 3.91 -13.54
C PRO A 114 9.54 3.37 -14.37
N GLY A 115 10.71 4.05 -14.38
CA GLY A 115 11.76 3.76 -15.34
C GLY A 115 11.40 4.25 -16.75
N GLY A 116 11.85 3.59 -17.77
CA GLY A 116 11.51 3.93 -19.16
C GLY A 116 12.52 3.45 -20.19
N GLY A 117 13.53 2.70 -19.77
CA GLY A 117 14.60 2.19 -20.63
C GLY A 117 14.65 0.68 -20.81
N GLY A 118 13.83 -0.04 -20.05
CA GLY A 118 13.85 -1.49 -19.98
C GLY A 118 12.64 -2.20 -20.58
N ASP A 119 12.47 -3.46 -20.25
CA ASP A 119 11.32 -4.26 -20.61
C ASP A 119 10.14 -4.00 -19.67
N LEU A 120 8.91 -4.10 -20.18
CA LEU A 120 7.71 -3.92 -19.38
C LEU A 120 7.52 -5.08 -18.41
N LEU A 121 7.36 -4.78 -17.13
CA LEU A 121 7.06 -5.78 -16.10
C LEU A 121 5.66 -6.35 -16.26
N ALA A 122 5.57 -7.67 -16.23
CA ALA A 122 4.31 -8.42 -16.29
C ALA A 122 3.79 -8.76 -14.89
N ASP A 123 2.58 -9.34 -14.83
CA ASP A 123 2.01 -9.84 -13.57
C ASP A 123 2.89 -10.92 -12.95
N GLY A 124 3.33 -10.68 -11.72
CA GLY A 124 4.21 -11.56 -10.97
C GLY A 124 5.69 -11.19 -11.02
N ASP A 125 6.06 -10.19 -11.79
CA ASP A 125 7.46 -9.75 -11.89
C ASP A 125 7.92 -8.95 -10.66
N THR A 126 9.24 -8.82 -10.52
CA THR A 126 9.86 -8.17 -9.37
C THR A 126 10.63 -6.93 -9.81
N ILE A 127 10.38 -5.81 -9.16
CA ILE A 127 11.21 -4.60 -9.26
C ILE A 127 12.52 -4.88 -8.52
N THR A 128 13.63 -4.79 -9.23
CA THR A 128 14.96 -5.14 -8.71
C THR A 128 15.57 -4.03 -7.88
N ASP A 129 15.36 -2.78 -8.29
CA ASP A 129 15.95 -1.63 -7.61
C ASP A 129 15.01 -1.07 -6.54
N THR A 130 15.47 -1.12 -5.29
CA THR A 130 14.67 -0.69 -4.14
C THR A 130 15.46 0.22 -3.21
N ASN A 131 14.78 1.23 -2.67
CA ASN A 131 15.29 2.07 -1.60
C ASN A 131 14.47 1.88 -0.34
N SER A 132 15.11 1.40 0.71
CA SER A 132 14.50 1.26 2.04
C SER A 132 14.29 2.62 2.70
N PRO A 133 13.33 2.73 3.64
CA PRO A 133 13.05 3.99 4.30
C PRO A 133 14.27 4.51 5.06
N THR A 134 14.59 5.78 4.88
CA THR A 134 15.56 6.47 5.72
C THR A 134 14.81 7.14 6.86
N ASP A 135 15.15 6.83 8.10
CA ASP A 135 14.56 7.51 9.25
C ASP A 135 15.23 8.87 9.44
N ILE A 136 14.40 9.92 9.45
CA ILE A 136 14.86 11.30 9.69
C ILE A 136 15.52 11.42 11.08
N MET A 137 15.06 10.62 12.04
CA MET A 137 15.67 10.55 13.38
C MET A 137 17.11 10.05 13.34
N ASP A 138 17.42 9.08 12.48
CA ASP A 138 18.79 8.58 12.31
C ASP A 138 19.69 9.66 11.68
N LEU A 139 19.16 10.43 10.73
CA LEU A 139 19.88 11.54 10.13
C LEU A 139 20.13 12.68 11.12
N ILE A 140 19.13 13.05 11.92
CA ILE A 140 19.24 14.06 12.97
C ILE A 140 20.23 13.59 14.03
N SER A 141 20.17 12.34 14.44
CA SER A 141 21.09 11.73 15.42
C SER A 141 22.52 11.77 14.92
N LYS A 142 22.79 11.37 13.67
CA LYS A 142 24.11 11.46 13.05
C LYS A 142 24.62 12.90 12.96
N TYR A 143 23.74 13.84 12.63
CA TYR A 143 24.15 15.25 12.50
C TYR A 143 24.33 15.96 13.84
N ALA A 144 23.48 15.64 14.83
CA ALA A 144 23.50 16.28 16.16
C ALA A 144 24.58 15.72 17.10
N PHE A 145 24.89 14.44 16.99
CA PHE A 145 25.81 13.75 17.91
C PHE A 145 27.12 13.29 17.26
N GLY A 146 27.28 13.52 15.95
CA GLY A 146 28.43 13.05 15.19
C GLY A 146 28.45 11.53 15.03
N ASP A 147 29.32 11.04 14.18
CA ASP A 147 29.56 9.59 14.03
C ASP A 147 30.36 9.09 15.27
N VAL A 148 29.66 8.69 16.34
CA VAL A 148 30.30 8.13 17.54
C VAL A 148 30.55 6.62 17.33
N GLY A 149 31.22 6.31 16.24
CA GLY A 149 31.44 4.89 15.91
C GLY A 149 32.48 4.66 14.84
N GLY A 150 33.66 5.21 15.04
CA GLY A 150 34.74 4.93 14.13
C GLY A 150 36.10 5.29 14.72
N GLU A 151 36.58 4.47 15.70
CA GLU A 151 38.00 4.20 15.90
C GLU A 151 38.12 3.19 17.03
N GLU A 152 38.25 1.92 16.69
CA GLU A 152 39.24 0.97 17.25
C GLU A 152 39.35 -0.23 16.30
#